data_1626c6292931abefdfc8f7b6958cb4ac
#
_entry.id   1626c6292931abefdfc8f7b6958cb4ac
#
_cell.length_a   1.000
_cell.length_b   1.000
_cell.length_c   1.000
_cell.angle_alpha   90.00
_cell.angle_beta   90.00
_cell.angle_gamma   90.00
#
_symmetry.space_group_name_H-M   'P 1'
#
loop_
_entity.id
_entity.type
_entity.pdbx_description
1 polymer ?
#
loop_
_entity_poly.entity_id
_entity_poly.type
_entity_poly.pdbx_seq_one_letter_code
_entity_poly.pdbx_strand_id
1 'polypeptide(L)'
;MEQKILIVDDEARIRKIFAKILEDEGYVVSTVDNAERAIAQLDKIKPFIILMDQNMPGMNGIEAMKHIHVKYPDIAIIIITAYGEISLAVKAVKEGAYDYIEKPVDNDKLVLLINRAKEHFRVRHELKTLKQKISDKNYLSRIVAESEKMNQVIEQVKSVGDTYATVLIQGESGTGKDLIANAIHHYGERQGKPFISVNCGAIPITLIESELFGHTKGAFTDAREAKQGKFGQAHNGSLFLDEIAELPLDAQVKLLRVLEEKKIFPLGGGRAIPIDVRIIAATNNNLENKVQKGEFRLDLLYRLNIFTINIPPLRER
;
A
#
# COMPACT_ATOMS: atom_id res chain seq x y z
N MET A 1 -17.15 -14.20 6.53
CA MET A 1 -15.95 -14.78 5.92
C MET A 1 -15.80 -16.21 6.39
N GLU A 2 -15.55 -17.16 5.49
CA GLU A 2 -15.23 -18.53 5.87
C GLU A 2 -13.97 -18.57 6.72
N GLN A 3 -14.04 -19.17 7.90
CA GLN A 3 -12.94 -19.23 8.86
C GLN A 3 -12.03 -20.39 8.48
N LYS A 4 -11.06 -20.12 7.58
CA LYS A 4 -10.15 -21.12 7.02
C LYS A 4 -8.90 -21.26 7.87
N ILE A 5 -8.56 -22.48 8.24
CA ILE A 5 -7.33 -22.85 8.95
C ILE A 5 -6.47 -23.69 8.01
N LEU A 6 -5.17 -23.42 7.97
CA LEU A 6 -4.20 -24.26 7.27
C LEU A 6 -3.36 -25.03 8.28
N ILE A 7 -3.29 -26.34 8.13
CA ILE A 7 -2.44 -27.23 8.93
C ILE A 7 -1.25 -27.66 8.08
N VAL A 8 -0.05 -27.46 8.61
CA VAL A 8 1.23 -27.79 7.96
C VAL A 8 2.01 -28.70 8.90
N ASP A 9 2.13 -29.96 8.55
CA ASP A 9 2.83 -30.97 9.34
C ASP A 9 3.22 -32.12 8.38
N ASP A 10 4.39 -32.73 8.47
CA ASP A 10 4.81 -33.81 7.56
C ASP A 10 4.11 -35.14 7.88
N GLU A 11 3.63 -35.32 9.13
CA GLU A 11 2.92 -36.50 9.57
C GLU A 11 1.43 -36.51 9.14
N ALA A 12 1.07 -37.34 8.17
CA ALA A 12 -0.32 -37.46 7.68
C ALA A 12 -1.35 -37.81 8.78
N ARG A 13 -0.92 -38.56 9.82
CA ARG A 13 -1.77 -38.91 10.97
C ARG A 13 -2.14 -37.68 11.80
N ILE A 14 -1.17 -36.82 12.07
CA ILE A 14 -1.34 -35.61 12.87
C ILE A 14 -2.27 -34.64 12.10
N ARG A 15 -2.01 -34.42 10.80
CA ARG A 15 -2.87 -33.59 9.96
C ARG A 15 -4.35 -34.03 10.00
N LYS A 16 -4.60 -35.35 9.92
CA LYS A 16 -5.97 -35.89 9.98
C LYS A 16 -6.65 -35.67 11.33
N ILE A 17 -5.90 -35.84 12.43
CA ILE A 17 -6.42 -35.65 13.80
C ILE A 17 -6.81 -34.17 13.99
N PHE A 18 -5.89 -33.26 13.71
CA PHE A 18 -6.17 -31.82 13.89
C PHE A 18 -7.25 -31.32 12.95
N ALA A 19 -7.28 -31.79 11.68
CA ALA A 19 -8.34 -31.44 10.75
C ALA A 19 -9.70 -31.83 11.31
N LYS A 20 -9.85 -33.07 11.79
CA LYS A 20 -11.11 -33.55 12.37
C LYS A 20 -11.56 -32.73 13.58
N ILE A 21 -10.64 -32.45 14.52
CA ILE A 21 -10.96 -31.67 15.72
C ILE A 21 -11.47 -30.27 15.32
N LEU A 22 -10.80 -29.62 14.37
CA LEU A 22 -11.17 -28.25 13.97
C LEU A 22 -12.39 -28.22 13.06
N GLU A 23 -12.62 -29.24 12.24
CA GLU A 23 -13.85 -29.39 11.44
C GLU A 23 -15.07 -29.63 12.34
N ASP A 24 -14.94 -30.42 13.41
CA ASP A 24 -15.97 -30.63 14.43
C ASP A 24 -16.32 -29.32 15.17
N GLU A 25 -15.37 -28.38 15.28
CA GLU A 25 -15.57 -27.02 15.80
C GLU A 25 -16.10 -26.01 14.75
N GLY A 26 -16.38 -26.47 13.53
CA GLY A 26 -17.01 -25.68 12.46
C GLY A 26 -16.04 -24.85 11.62
N TYR A 27 -14.72 -25.13 11.67
CA TYR A 27 -13.73 -24.47 10.82
C TYR A 27 -13.61 -25.17 9.45
N VAL A 28 -13.25 -24.38 8.42
CA VAL A 28 -12.86 -24.94 7.13
C VAL A 28 -11.36 -25.21 7.15
N VAL A 29 -10.98 -26.48 7.08
CA VAL A 29 -9.59 -26.89 7.23
C VAL A 29 -8.97 -27.28 5.89
N SER A 30 -7.76 -26.80 5.64
CA SER A 30 -6.89 -27.26 4.57
C SER A 30 -5.61 -27.83 5.16
N THR A 31 -5.04 -28.86 4.53
CA THR A 31 -3.81 -29.50 5.05
C THR A 31 -2.76 -29.58 3.96
N VAL A 32 -1.50 -29.37 4.32
CA VAL A 32 -0.33 -29.58 3.46
C VAL A 32 0.78 -30.27 4.25
N ASP A 33 1.71 -30.92 3.56
CA ASP A 33 2.73 -31.78 4.13
C ASP A 33 4.10 -31.12 4.30
N ASN A 34 4.27 -29.89 3.83
CA ASN A 34 5.53 -29.14 3.97
C ASN A 34 5.31 -27.63 3.85
N ALA A 35 6.33 -26.88 4.26
CA ALA A 35 6.32 -25.42 4.30
C ALA A 35 6.24 -24.77 2.91
N GLU A 36 6.95 -25.30 1.91
CA GLU A 36 7.00 -24.77 0.56
C GLU A 36 5.62 -24.82 -0.12
N ARG A 37 4.90 -25.93 0.05
CA ARG A 37 3.51 -26.06 -0.42
C ARG A 37 2.56 -25.14 0.32
N ALA A 38 2.78 -24.96 1.62
CA ALA A 38 1.99 -24.00 2.41
C ALA A 38 2.11 -22.60 1.80
N ILE A 39 3.34 -22.10 1.61
CA ILE A 39 3.61 -20.77 1.03
C ILE A 39 3.00 -20.64 -0.36
N ALA A 40 3.15 -21.65 -1.23
CA ALA A 40 2.62 -21.64 -2.59
C ALA A 40 1.08 -21.57 -2.67
N GLN A 41 0.37 -22.06 -1.65
CA GLN A 41 -1.08 -22.15 -1.65
C GLN A 41 -1.78 -21.03 -0.87
N LEU A 42 -1.05 -20.14 -0.20
CA LEU A 42 -1.63 -19.09 0.65
C LEU A 42 -2.59 -18.16 -0.11
N ASP A 43 -2.25 -17.75 -1.33
CA ASP A 43 -3.11 -16.88 -2.15
C ASP A 43 -4.46 -17.53 -2.48
N LYS A 44 -4.48 -18.87 -2.63
CA LYS A 44 -5.69 -19.66 -2.92
C LYS A 44 -6.51 -19.95 -1.67
N ILE A 45 -5.85 -20.39 -0.60
CA ILE A 45 -6.52 -20.82 0.65
C ILE A 45 -6.99 -19.62 1.44
N LYS A 46 -6.14 -18.58 1.57
CA LYS A 46 -6.36 -17.37 2.38
C LYS A 46 -6.75 -17.71 3.82
N PRO A 47 -5.91 -18.47 4.56
CA PRO A 47 -6.21 -18.84 5.94
C PRO A 47 -6.07 -17.63 6.86
N PHE A 48 -6.84 -17.59 7.94
CA PHE A 48 -6.64 -16.60 9.01
C PHE A 48 -5.69 -17.10 10.11
N ILE A 49 -5.56 -18.44 10.24
CA ILE A 49 -4.62 -19.13 11.14
C ILE A 49 -3.88 -20.21 10.37
N ILE A 50 -2.59 -20.38 10.69
CA ILE A 50 -1.78 -21.51 10.27
C ILE A 50 -1.30 -22.24 11.52
N LEU A 51 -1.57 -23.55 11.58
CA LEU A 51 -0.90 -24.47 12.50
C LEU A 51 0.32 -25.02 11.77
N MET A 52 1.51 -24.76 12.27
CA MET A 52 2.77 -25.07 11.60
C MET A 52 3.66 -25.95 12.48
N ASP A 53 3.94 -27.16 12.03
CA ASP A 53 4.94 -27.97 12.71
C ASP A 53 6.33 -27.33 12.60
N GLN A 54 7.08 -27.40 13.69
CA GLN A 54 8.45 -26.87 13.73
C GLN A 54 9.43 -27.75 12.97
N ASN A 55 9.31 -29.08 13.11
CA ASN A 55 10.28 -30.03 12.64
C ASN A 55 9.82 -30.75 11.38
N MET A 56 9.94 -30.06 10.22
CA MET A 56 9.61 -30.63 8.93
C MET A 56 10.85 -30.81 8.05
N PRO A 57 10.85 -31.78 7.12
CA PRO A 57 11.90 -31.91 6.12
C PRO A 57 11.95 -30.66 5.21
N GLY A 58 13.15 -30.17 4.90
CA GLY A 58 13.35 -28.96 4.10
C GLY A 58 13.31 -27.70 4.98
N MET A 59 12.35 -26.84 4.76
CA MET A 59 12.19 -25.58 5.52
C MET A 59 11.47 -25.84 6.85
N ASN A 60 12.07 -25.41 7.97
CA ASN A 60 11.46 -25.54 9.29
C ASN A 60 10.33 -24.50 9.52
N GLY A 61 9.51 -24.73 10.57
CA GLY A 61 8.31 -23.91 10.82
C GLY A 61 8.61 -22.43 11.09
N ILE A 62 9.69 -22.10 11.81
CA ILE A 62 10.08 -20.71 12.11
C ILE A 62 10.58 -20.02 10.84
N GLU A 63 11.35 -20.68 10.00
CA GLU A 63 11.78 -20.12 8.71
C GLU A 63 10.59 -19.86 7.78
N ALA A 64 9.67 -20.82 7.68
CA ALA A 64 8.45 -20.67 6.91
C ALA A 64 7.60 -19.48 7.40
N MET A 65 7.45 -19.34 8.71
CA MET A 65 6.74 -18.21 9.33
C MET A 65 7.32 -16.86 8.90
N LYS A 66 8.66 -16.72 8.92
CA LYS A 66 9.32 -15.47 8.49
C LYS A 66 9.01 -15.14 7.04
N HIS A 67 9.08 -16.13 6.14
CA HIS A 67 8.73 -15.95 4.74
C HIS A 67 7.25 -15.56 4.55
N ILE A 68 6.36 -16.18 5.32
CA ILE A 68 4.92 -15.88 5.26
C ILE A 68 4.65 -14.46 5.76
N HIS A 69 5.22 -14.04 6.87
CA HIS A 69 4.96 -12.73 7.48
C HIS A 69 5.41 -11.54 6.62
N VAL A 70 6.41 -11.72 5.75
CA VAL A 70 6.83 -10.67 4.79
C VAL A 70 5.68 -10.28 3.86
N LYS A 71 4.89 -11.24 3.40
CA LYS A 71 3.78 -11.01 2.44
C LYS A 71 2.42 -10.96 3.12
N TYR A 72 2.24 -11.70 4.22
CA TYR A 72 0.97 -11.88 4.92
C TYR A 72 1.11 -11.63 6.43
N PRO A 73 1.38 -10.39 6.86
CA PRO A 73 1.64 -10.07 8.28
C PRO A 73 0.43 -10.24 9.20
N ASP A 74 -0.77 -10.33 8.64
CA ASP A 74 -2.02 -10.45 9.40
C ASP A 74 -2.40 -11.91 9.73
N ILE A 75 -1.72 -12.91 9.14
CA ILE A 75 -2.00 -14.32 9.41
C ILE A 75 -1.42 -14.72 10.77
N ALA A 76 -2.26 -15.26 11.66
CA ALA A 76 -1.78 -15.79 12.93
C ALA A 76 -1.10 -17.18 12.70
N ILE A 77 0.17 -17.31 13.06
CA ILE A 77 0.91 -18.56 12.94
C ILE A 77 1.17 -19.13 14.34
N ILE A 78 0.69 -20.34 14.58
CA ILE A 78 0.89 -21.10 15.81
C ILE A 78 1.88 -22.22 15.50
N ILE A 79 3.01 -22.21 16.19
CA ILE A 79 4.06 -23.23 16.00
C ILE A 79 3.76 -24.44 16.88
N ILE A 80 3.80 -25.63 16.27
CA ILE A 80 3.69 -26.91 16.98
C ILE A 80 5.12 -27.43 17.17
N THR A 81 5.51 -27.78 18.40
CA THR A 81 6.87 -28.18 18.75
C THR A 81 6.88 -29.47 19.54
N ALA A 82 8.00 -30.19 19.50
CA ALA A 82 8.17 -31.42 20.31
C ALA A 82 8.32 -31.09 21.79
N TYR A 83 8.05 -32.08 22.64
CA TYR A 83 8.19 -31.98 24.08
C TYR A 83 9.62 -31.61 24.51
N GLY A 84 9.75 -30.64 25.40
CA GLY A 84 11.05 -30.21 25.96
C GLY A 84 11.78 -29.11 25.18
N GLU A 85 11.26 -28.62 24.07
CA GLU A 85 11.87 -27.55 23.26
C GLU A 85 11.42 -26.14 23.67
N ILE A 86 11.34 -25.83 24.96
CA ILE A 86 10.86 -24.54 25.51
C ILE A 86 11.67 -23.35 24.96
N SER A 87 12.97 -23.53 24.74
CA SER A 87 13.82 -22.49 24.18
C SER A 87 13.45 -22.13 22.74
N LEU A 88 13.04 -23.10 21.91
CA LEU A 88 12.54 -22.89 20.54
C LEU A 88 11.15 -22.26 20.55
N ALA A 89 10.29 -22.65 21.47
CA ALA A 89 8.98 -22.05 21.66
C ALA A 89 9.05 -20.56 21.99
N VAL A 90 9.91 -20.18 22.95
CA VAL A 90 10.17 -18.77 23.30
C VAL A 90 10.78 -18.01 22.12
N LYS A 91 11.68 -18.65 21.38
CA LYS A 91 12.26 -18.05 20.16
C LYS A 91 11.21 -17.81 19.09
N ALA A 92 10.30 -18.77 18.84
CA ALA A 92 9.22 -18.62 17.87
C ALA A 92 8.35 -17.40 18.16
N VAL A 93 7.93 -17.21 19.42
CA VAL A 93 7.12 -16.05 19.82
C VAL A 93 7.90 -14.73 19.68
N LYS A 94 9.19 -14.69 20.04
CA LYS A 94 10.04 -13.50 19.84
C LYS A 94 10.23 -13.15 18.35
N GLU A 95 10.20 -14.13 17.47
CA GLU A 95 10.36 -13.96 16.03
C GLU A 95 9.03 -13.74 15.29
N GLY A 96 7.89 -13.68 16.03
CA GLY A 96 6.61 -13.25 15.48
C GLY A 96 5.52 -14.31 15.45
N ALA A 97 5.74 -15.52 15.98
CA ALA A 97 4.64 -16.48 16.13
C ALA A 97 3.55 -15.91 17.04
N TYR A 98 2.29 -16.18 16.69
CA TYR A 98 1.16 -15.81 17.55
C TYR A 98 1.25 -16.51 18.90
N ASP A 99 1.52 -17.81 18.88
CA ASP A 99 1.74 -18.64 20.06
C ASP A 99 2.41 -19.95 19.63
N TYR A 100 2.62 -20.86 20.61
CA TYR A 100 3.11 -22.20 20.35
C TYR A 100 2.31 -23.25 21.13
N ILE A 101 2.37 -24.51 20.70
CA ILE A 101 1.76 -25.64 21.38
C ILE A 101 2.70 -26.86 21.34
N GLU A 102 2.87 -27.55 22.47
CA GLU A 102 3.75 -28.71 22.57
C GLU A 102 3.02 -30.00 22.25
N LYS A 103 3.72 -30.94 21.56
CA LYS A 103 3.26 -32.32 21.35
C LYS A 103 3.57 -33.16 22.64
N PRO A 104 2.66 -34.02 23.13
CA PRO A 104 1.35 -34.34 22.57
C PRO A 104 0.34 -33.19 22.79
N VAL A 105 -0.36 -32.84 21.72
CA VAL A 105 -1.31 -31.71 21.74
C VAL A 105 -2.59 -32.12 22.45
N ASP A 106 -2.94 -31.37 23.48
CA ASP A 106 -4.23 -31.45 24.16
C ASP A 106 -5.31 -30.78 23.32
N ASN A 107 -6.41 -31.46 23.05
CA ASN A 107 -7.48 -30.98 22.18
C ASN A 107 -8.13 -29.69 22.72
N ASP A 108 -8.39 -29.64 24.03
CA ASP A 108 -9.04 -28.48 24.65
C ASP A 108 -8.12 -27.27 24.59
N LYS A 109 -6.81 -27.49 24.79
CA LYS A 109 -5.78 -26.45 24.67
C LYS A 109 -5.66 -25.93 23.23
N LEU A 110 -5.73 -26.82 22.24
CA LEU A 110 -5.71 -26.44 20.82
C LEU A 110 -6.92 -25.56 20.48
N VAL A 111 -8.12 -26.01 20.83
CA VAL A 111 -9.38 -25.27 20.56
C VAL A 111 -9.38 -23.91 21.26
N LEU A 112 -8.92 -23.85 22.52
CA LEU A 112 -8.81 -22.61 23.27
C LEU A 112 -7.86 -21.61 22.58
N LEU A 113 -6.71 -22.09 22.09
CA LEU A 113 -5.71 -21.27 21.42
C LEU A 113 -6.23 -20.72 20.08
N ILE A 114 -6.89 -21.57 19.29
CA ILE A 114 -7.54 -21.18 18.02
C ILE A 114 -8.62 -20.12 18.28
N ASN A 115 -9.46 -20.30 19.30
CA ASN A 115 -10.49 -19.33 19.63
C ASN A 115 -9.92 -17.96 20.07
N ARG A 116 -8.82 -17.95 20.81
CA ARG A 116 -8.08 -16.71 21.15
C ARG A 116 -7.51 -16.03 19.92
N ALA A 117 -6.89 -16.79 19.03
CA ALA A 117 -6.33 -16.25 17.78
C ALA A 117 -7.43 -15.69 16.87
N LYS A 118 -8.57 -16.38 16.78
CA LYS A 118 -9.76 -15.91 16.04
C LYS A 118 -10.29 -14.59 16.59
N GLU A 119 -10.42 -14.45 17.89
CA GLU A 119 -10.92 -13.22 18.52
C GLU A 119 -9.95 -12.05 18.29
N HIS A 120 -8.64 -12.30 18.44
CA HIS A 120 -7.62 -11.30 18.16
C HIS A 120 -7.62 -10.86 16.69
N PHE A 121 -7.78 -11.81 15.75
CA PHE A 121 -7.91 -11.51 14.32
C PHE A 121 -9.17 -10.69 14.04
N ARG A 122 -10.32 -11.06 14.65
CA ARG A 122 -11.59 -10.33 14.50
C ARG A 122 -11.47 -8.89 14.97
N VAL A 123 -10.95 -8.68 16.17
CA VAL A 123 -10.77 -7.33 16.74
C VAL A 123 -9.82 -6.47 15.89
N ARG A 124 -8.70 -7.04 15.42
CA ARG A 124 -7.78 -6.32 14.51
C ARG A 124 -8.46 -5.96 13.18
N HIS A 125 -9.22 -6.87 12.62
CA HIS A 125 -9.93 -6.64 11.34
C HIS A 125 -11.04 -5.60 11.51
N GLU A 126 -11.81 -5.65 12.59
CA GLU A 126 -12.82 -4.64 12.94
C GLU A 126 -12.19 -3.27 13.16
N LEU A 127 -11.09 -3.19 13.91
CA LEU A 127 -10.34 -1.94 14.10
C LEU A 127 -9.82 -1.37 12.77
N LYS A 128 -9.30 -2.22 11.88
CA LYS A 128 -8.83 -1.82 10.54
C LYS A 128 -9.98 -1.29 9.70
N THR A 129 -11.12 -1.99 9.71
CA THR A 129 -12.34 -1.58 8.98
C THR A 129 -12.94 -0.30 9.55
N LEU A 130 -12.98 -0.15 10.88
CA LEU A 130 -13.47 1.07 11.53
C LEU A 130 -12.54 2.26 11.28
N LYS A 131 -11.23 2.07 11.37
CA LYS A 131 -10.24 3.10 11.01
C LYS A 131 -10.38 3.52 9.56
N GLN A 132 -10.60 2.57 8.62
CA GLN A 132 -10.87 2.86 7.22
C GLN A 132 -12.18 3.68 7.07
N LYS A 133 -13.28 3.23 7.66
CA LYS A 133 -14.58 3.95 7.60
C LYS A 133 -14.51 5.36 8.22
N ILE A 134 -13.75 5.54 9.30
CA ILE A 134 -13.53 6.85 9.93
C ILE A 134 -12.66 7.74 9.03
N SER A 135 -11.63 7.16 8.40
CA SER A 135 -10.77 7.86 7.46
C SER A 135 -11.55 8.33 6.23
N ASP A 136 -12.33 7.44 5.60
CA ASP A 136 -13.13 7.75 4.40
C ASP A 136 -14.16 8.86 4.65
N LYS A 137 -14.88 8.79 5.77
CA LYS A 137 -15.80 9.85 6.18
C LYS A 137 -15.08 11.17 6.52
N ASN A 138 -13.87 11.12 7.08
CA ASN A 138 -13.18 12.32 7.53
C ASN A 138 -12.58 13.17 6.40
N TYR A 139 -12.14 12.59 5.27
CA TYR A 139 -11.55 13.40 4.19
C TYR A 139 -12.60 14.11 3.34
N LEU A 140 -13.68 13.41 2.97
CA LEU A 140 -14.80 14.05 2.27
C LEU A 140 -15.61 14.99 3.16
N SER A 141 -15.75 14.69 4.46
CA SER A 141 -16.48 15.56 5.41
C SER A 141 -15.74 16.86 5.77
N ARG A 142 -14.45 16.95 5.45
CA ARG A 142 -13.68 18.21 5.53
C ARG A 142 -13.97 19.16 4.37
N ILE A 143 -14.58 18.64 3.30
CA ILE A 143 -14.94 19.44 2.13
C ILE A 143 -16.36 19.94 2.37
N VAL A 144 -16.50 21.23 2.59
CA VAL A 144 -17.82 21.87 2.66
C VAL A 144 -18.39 21.92 1.23
N ALA A 145 -19.48 21.20 0.99
CA ALA A 145 -20.11 21.06 -0.31
C ALA A 145 -21.61 21.33 -0.17
N GLU A 146 -21.98 22.61 -0.04
CA GLU A 146 -23.37 23.05 0.02
C GLU A 146 -23.93 23.34 -1.36
N SER A 147 -23.08 23.73 -2.32
CA SER A 147 -23.51 24.04 -3.69
C SER A 147 -23.57 22.79 -4.57
N GLU A 148 -24.45 22.81 -5.57
CA GLU A 148 -24.56 21.74 -6.56
C GLU A 148 -23.24 21.51 -7.32
N LYS A 149 -22.50 22.58 -7.65
CA LYS A 149 -21.17 22.48 -8.28
C LYS A 149 -20.16 21.72 -7.44
N MET A 150 -20.13 21.94 -6.12
CA MET A 150 -19.24 21.20 -5.22
C MET A 150 -19.69 19.74 -5.02
N ASN A 151 -20.99 19.47 -5.03
CA ASN A 151 -21.48 18.10 -5.00
C ASN A 151 -21.03 17.31 -6.24
N GLN A 152 -21.05 17.93 -7.43
CA GLN A 152 -20.51 17.34 -8.66
C GLN A 152 -19.01 17.04 -8.53
N VAL A 153 -18.22 17.94 -7.93
CA VAL A 153 -16.78 17.68 -7.63
C VAL A 153 -16.62 16.48 -6.73
N ILE A 154 -17.43 16.33 -5.67
CA ILE A 154 -17.39 15.16 -4.79
C ILE A 154 -17.72 13.87 -5.54
N GLU A 155 -18.72 13.86 -6.40
CA GLU A 155 -19.04 12.68 -7.22
C GLU A 155 -17.90 12.35 -8.20
N GLN A 156 -17.24 13.35 -8.79
CA GLN A 156 -16.04 13.13 -9.60
C GLN A 156 -14.89 12.53 -8.78
N VAL A 157 -14.66 13.01 -7.55
CA VAL A 157 -13.65 12.44 -6.63
C VAL A 157 -13.93 10.98 -6.35
N LYS A 158 -15.20 10.61 -6.07
CA LYS A 158 -15.60 9.23 -5.84
C LYS A 158 -15.38 8.38 -7.09
N SER A 159 -15.80 8.85 -8.26
CA SER A 159 -15.70 8.09 -9.51
C SER A 159 -14.26 7.81 -9.93
N VAL A 160 -13.33 8.77 -9.67
CA VAL A 160 -11.93 8.61 -10.04
C VAL A 160 -11.08 7.95 -8.94
N GLY A 161 -11.58 7.91 -7.71
CA GLY A 161 -10.87 7.34 -6.55
C GLY A 161 -10.35 5.93 -6.83
N ASP A 162 -11.22 5.06 -7.31
CA ASP A 162 -10.94 3.63 -7.57
C ASP A 162 -10.18 3.36 -8.89
N THR A 163 -9.71 4.41 -9.57
CA THR A 163 -8.96 4.27 -10.83
C THR A 163 -7.48 4.56 -10.65
N TYR A 164 -6.65 4.07 -11.58
CA TYR A 164 -5.22 4.43 -11.67
C TYR A 164 -4.96 5.63 -12.58
N ALA A 165 -6.01 6.28 -13.07
CA ALA A 165 -5.88 7.42 -13.98
C ALA A 165 -5.16 8.59 -13.31
N THR A 166 -4.37 9.31 -14.12
CA THR A 166 -3.83 10.61 -13.74
C THR A 166 -4.97 11.61 -13.63
N VAL A 167 -4.96 12.40 -12.56
CA VAL A 167 -5.99 13.42 -12.32
C VAL A 167 -5.35 14.79 -12.35
N LEU A 168 -5.96 15.69 -13.14
CA LEU A 168 -5.61 17.11 -13.17
C LEU A 168 -6.70 17.92 -12.43
N ILE A 169 -6.31 18.62 -11.38
CA ILE A 169 -7.18 19.48 -10.59
C ILE A 169 -6.94 20.92 -11.02
N GLN A 170 -7.98 21.58 -11.53
CA GLN A 170 -7.91 22.98 -11.91
C GLN A 170 -8.78 23.83 -10.99
N GLY A 171 -8.29 25.03 -10.62
CA GLY A 171 -9.05 25.97 -9.79
C GLY A 171 -8.19 27.12 -9.30
N GLU A 172 -8.82 28.23 -8.95
CA GLU A 172 -8.14 29.41 -8.42
C GLU A 172 -7.29 29.09 -7.18
N SER A 173 -6.36 29.98 -6.82
CA SER A 173 -5.60 29.83 -5.59
C SER A 173 -6.53 29.86 -4.37
N GLY A 174 -6.26 29.02 -3.38
CA GLY A 174 -7.07 28.92 -2.15
C GLY A 174 -8.39 28.16 -2.29
N THR A 175 -8.70 27.53 -3.44
CA THR A 175 -9.92 26.72 -3.62
C THR A 175 -9.90 25.35 -2.95
N GLY A 176 -8.79 24.94 -2.32
CA GLY A 176 -8.67 23.66 -1.63
C GLY A 176 -8.30 22.50 -2.56
N LYS A 177 -7.47 22.74 -3.58
CA LYS A 177 -6.96 21.70 -4.48
C LYS A 177 -6.25 20.58 -3.74
N ASP A 178 -5.52 20.91 -2.68
CA ASP A 178 -4.86 19.97 -1.78
C ASP A 178 -5.84 19.06 -1.02
N LEU A 179 -6.97 19.60 -0.55
CA LEU A 179 -8.04 18.83 0.08
C LEU A 179 -8.66 17.83 -0.90
N ILE A 180 -8.92 18.24 -2.14
CA ILE A 180 -9.44 17.37 -3.20
C ILE A 180 -8.41 16.28 -3.55
N ALA A 181 -7.12 16.62 -3.69
CA ALA A 181 -6.07 15.65 -3.95
C ALA A 181 -5.94 14.60 -2.85
N ASN A 182 -6.00 15.01 -1.58
CA ASN A 182 -6.06 14.12 -0.43
C ASN A 182 -7.31 13.23 -0.47
N ALA A 183 -8.48 13.80 -0.79
CA ALA A 183 -9.72 13.04 -0.88
C ALA A 183 -9.65 11.95 -1.97
N ILE A 184 -9.10 12.25 -3.15
CA ILE A 184 -8.89 11.29 -4.24
C ILE A 184 -8.00 10.13 -3.80
N HIS A 185 -6.89 10.41 -3.10
CA HIS A 185 -5.98 9.39 -2.61
C HIS A 185 -6.65 8.48 -1.56
N HIS A 186 -7.31 9.09 -0.58
CA HIS A 186 -7.89 8.35 0.54
C HIS A 186 -9.21 7.65 0.21
N TYR A 187 -9.87 8.02 -0.89
CA TYR A 187 -11.08 7.35 -1.35
C TYR A 187 -10.79 6.12 -2.22
N GLY A 188 -9.56 5.98 -2.76
CA GLY A 188 -9.19 4.92 -3.68
C GLY A 188 -8.44 3.74 -3.05
N GLU A 189 -8.12 2.74 -3.88
CA GLU A 189 -7.39 1.52 -3.49
C GLU A 189 -6.01 1.78 -2.86
N ARG A 190 -5.44 2.97 -3.07
CA ARG A 190 -4.14 3.38 -2.49
C ARG A 190 -4.26 4.01 -1.11
N GLN A 191 -5.46 3.98 -0.51
CA GLN A 191 -5.66 4.38 0.87
C GLN A 191 -4.69 3.64 1.81
N GLY A 192 -4.06 4.38 2.73
CA GLY A 192 -3.05 3.84 3.65
C GLY A 192 -1.68 3.56 3.02
N LYS A 193 -1.50 3.87 1.72
CA LYS A 193 -0.20 3.92 1.04
C LYS A 193 0.40 5.32 1.15
N PRO A 194 1.69 5.52 0.80
CA PRO A 194 2.30 6.84 0.85
C PRO A 194 1.55 7.86 -0.01
N PHE A 195 1.26 9.02 0.57
CA PHE A 195 0.80 10.23 -0.14
C PHE A 195 1.87 11.30 0.00
N ILE A 196 2.58 11.57 -1.07
CA ILE A 196 3.65 12.56 -1.10
C ILE A 196 3.16 13.80 -1.83
N SER A 197 3.21 14.94 -1.17
CA SER A 197 2.83 16.24 -1.76
C SER A 197 4.08 17.06 -2.07
N VAL A 198 4.09 17.69 -3.22
CA VAL A 198 5.15 18.58 -3.70
C VAL A 198 4.51 19.83 -4.31
N ASN A 199 4.85 21.00 -3.80
CA ASN A 199 4.53 22.25 -4.46
C ASN A 199 5.71 22.62 -5.39
N CYS A 200 5.46 22.58 -6.71
CA CYS A 200 6.49 22.81 -7.72
C CYS A 200 6.98 24.26 -7.74
N GLY A 201 6.14 25.22 -7.39
CA GLY A 201 6.51 26.64 -7.33
C GLY A 201 7.35 27.00 -6.10
N ALA A 202 7.29 26.18 -5.03
CA ALA A 202 8.05 26.44 -3.79
C ALA A 202 9.51 25.93 -3.84
N ILE A 203 9.85 25.09 -4.83
CA ILE A 203 11.19 24.53 -4.94
C ILE A 203 12.02 25.35 -5.94
N PRO A 204 13.25 25.75 -5.59
CA PRO A 204 14.13 26.41 -6.54
C PRO A 204 14.30 25.59 -7.83
N ILE A 205 14.27 26.26 -8.98
CA ILE A 205 14.36 25.62 -10.31
C ILE A 205 15.57 24.69 -10.43
N THR A 206 16.71 25.07 -9.86
CA THR A 206 17.95 24.27 -9.87
C THR A 206 17.89 22.98 -9.06
N LEU A 207 16.93 22.87 -8.12
CA LEU A 207 16.79 21.73 -7.23
C LEU A 207 15.59 20.84 -7.56
N ILE A 208 14.64 21.33 -8.37
CA ILE A 208 13.36 20.65 -8.62
C ILE A 208 13.55 19.24 -9.19
N GLU A 209 14.48 19.05 -10.12
CA GLU A 209 14.77 17.74 -10.69
C GLU A 209 15.35 16.77 -9.66
N SER A 210 16.29 17.23 -8.85
CA SER A 210 16.91 16.44 -7.77
C SER A 210 15.88 16.06 -6.70
N GLU A 211 14.97 16.97 -6.35
CA GLU A 211 13.90 16.70 -5.40
C GLU A 211 12.89 15.68 -5.95
N LEU A 212 12.46 15.82 -7.20
CA LEU A 212 11.48 14.93 -7.80
C LEU A 212 12.05 13.54 -8.10
N PHE A 213 13.17 13.46 -8.81
CA PHE A 213 13.70 12.21 -9.37
C PHE A 213 14.83 11.59 -8.53
N GLY A 214 15.42 12.37 -7.61
CA GLY A 214 16.58 11.94 -6.81
C GLY A 214 17.90 12.11 -7.56
N HIS A 215 19.00 11.84 -6.86
CA HIS A 215 20.34 11.90 -7.42
C HIS A 215 21.26 10.86 -6.81
N THR A 216 22.28 10.47 -7.56
CA THR A 216 23.40 9.66 -7.07
C THR A 216 24.47 10.55 -6.47
N LYS A 217 25.34 9.98 -5.64
CA LYS A 217 26.49 10.67 -5.12
C LYS A 217 27.36 11.18 -6.29
N GLY A 218 27.75 12.47 -6.24
CA GLY A 218 28.58 13.10 -7.27
C GLY A 218 27.80 13.58 -8.51
N ALA A 219 26.47 13.55 -8.53
CA ALA A 219 25.68 14.00 -9.66
C ALA A 219 25.84 15.51 -9.98
N PHE A 220 26.17 16.31 -8.96
CA PHE A 220 26.51 17.74 -9.06
C PHE A 220 27.46 18.12 -7.91
N THR A 221 28.01 19.34 -7.92
CA THR A 221 29.08 19.77 -7.00
C THR A 221 28.77 19.56 -5.52
N ASP A 222 27.51 19.70 -5.11
CA ASP A 222 27.07 19.54 -3.72
C ASP A 222 26.41 18.18 -3.42
N ALA A 223 26.36 17.24 -4.38
CA ALA A 223 25.81 15.90 -4.20
C ALA A 223 26.75 14.98 -3.40
N ARG A 224 26.94 15.26 -2.11
CA ARG A 224 27.84 14.49 -1.22
C ARG A 224 27.34 13.08 -0.96
N GLU A 225 26.01 12.88 -0.93
CA GLU A 225 25.35 11.61 -0.71
C GLU A 225 24.27 11.38 -1.78
N ALA A 226 23.85 10.13 -1.98
CA ALA A 226 22.72 9.82 -2.83
C ALA A 226 21.42 10.18 -2.09
N LYS A 227 20.45 10.78 -2.80
CA LYS A 227 19.14 11.13 -2.25
C LYS A 227 18.01 10.51 -3.07
N GLN A 228 17.09 9.82 -2.38
CA GLN A 228 15.88 9.33 -3.01
C GLN A 228 14.92 10.50 -3.30
N GLY A 229 14.48 10.61 -4.55
CA GLY A 229 13.51 11.61 -4.97
C GLY A 229 12.08 11.33 -4.50
N LYS A 230 11.19 12.33 -4.64
CA LYS A 230 9.78 12.25 -4.25
C LYS A 230 9.03 11.13 -4.98
N PHE A 231 9.34 10.86 -6.23
CA PHE A 231 8.80 9.70 -6.96
C PHE A 231 9.13 8.37 -6.29
N GLY A 232 10.37 8.21 -5.83
CA GLY A 232 10.79 7.01 -5.10
C GLY A 232 10.09 6.87 -3.75
N GLN A 233 9.91 7.99 -3.02
CA GLN A 233 9.17 8.02 -1.75
C GLN A 233 7.70 7.69 -1.92
N ALA A 234 7.08 8.06 -3.06
CA ALA A 234 5.68 7.79 -3.40
C ALA A 234 5.43 6.39 -3.96
N HIS A 235 6.45 5.52 -4.03
CA HIS A 235 6.31 4.18 -4.60
C HIS A 235 5.18 3.38 -3.93
N ASN A 236 4.35 2.72 -4.75
CA ASN A 236 3.10 2.04 -4.38
C ASN A 236 2.00 2.96 -3.82
N GLY A 237 2.19 4.28 -3.87
CA GLY A 237 1.27 5.29 -3.36
C GLY A 237 0.85 6.31 -4.40
N SER A 238 0.67 7.56 -3.96
CA SER A 238 0.32 8.68 -4.84
C SER A 238 1.29 9.85 -4.65
N LEU A 239 1.60 10.52 -5.74
CA LEU A 239 2.36 11.78 -5.76
C LEU A 239 1.43 12.91 -6.19
N PHE A 240 1.27 13.89 -5.32
CA PHE A 240 0.54 15.12 -5.62
C PHE A 240 1.52 16.22 -6.02
N LEU A 241 1.36 16.75 -7.23
CA LEU A 241 2.17 17.80 -7.81
C LEU A 241 1.31 19.08 -7.86
N ASP A 242 1.46 19.95 -6.87
CA ASP A 242 0.79 21.23 -6.86
C ASP A 242 1.58 22.25 -7.69
N GLU A 243 0.87 23.22 -8.27
CA GLU A 243 1.43 24.24 -9.18
C GLU A 243 2.26 23.61 -10.31
N ILE A 244 1.72 22.56 -10.95
CA ILE A 244 2.40 21.80 -12.02
C ILE A 244 2.85 22.70 -13.18
N ALA A 245 2.15 23.82 -13.39
CA ALA A 245 2.45 24.81 -14.40
C ALA A 245 3.79 25.54 -14.19
N GLU A 246 4.38 25.46 -13.00
CA GLU A 246 5.65 26.09 -12.63
C GLU A 246 6.87 25.16 -12.84
N LEU A 247 6.64 23.93 -13.33
CA LEU A 247 7.75 23.03 -13.67
C LEU A 247 8.56 23.57 -14.87
N PRO A 248 9.90 23.63 -14.77
CA PRO A 248 10.75 23.96 -15.90
C PRO A 248 10.67 22.87 -16.99
N LEU A 249 10.90 23.26 -18.26
CA LEU A 249 10.75 22.38 -19.42
C LEU A 249 11.57 21.08 -19.30
N ASP A 250 12.78 21.14 -18.74
CA ASP A 250 13.62 19.95 -18.56
C ASP A 250 12.98 18.94 -17.57
N ALA A 251 12.40 19.43 -16.48
CA ALA A 251 11.66 18.60 -15.53
C ALA A 251 10.37 18.04 -16.15
N GLN A 252 9.70 18.80 -17.03
CA GLN A 252 8.52 18.33 -17.76
C GLN A 252 8.85 17.15 -18.69
N VAL A 253 10.01 17.17 -19.38
CA VAL A 253 10.48 16.03 -20.21
C VAL A 253 10.69 14.78 -19.36
N LYS A 254 11.32 14.93 -18.19
CA LYS A 254 11.54 13.80 -17.29
C LYS A 254 10.23 13.26 -16.70
N LEU A 255 9.31 14.15 -16.35
CA LEU A 255 7.97 13.77 -15.85
C LEU A 255 7.20 12.98 -16.92
N LEU A 256 7.22 13.42 -18.18
CA LEU A 256 6.59 12.71 -19.27
C LEU A 256 7.12 11.26 -19.38
N ARG A 257 8.45 11.09 -19.37
CA ARG A 257 9.07 9.75 -19.39
C ARG A 257 8.61 8.89 -18.23
N VAL A 258 8.50 9.44 -17.01
CA VAL A 258 8.00 8.69 -15.84
C VAL A 258 6.55 8.25 -16.03
N LEU A 259 5.69 9.11 -16.59
CA LEU A 259 4.29 8.78 -16.88
C LEU A 259 4.14 7.66 -17.92
N GLU A 260 5.06 7.61 -18.90
CA GLU A 260 5.04 6.62 -19.98
C GLU A 260 5.72 5.30 -19.60
N GLU A 261 6.94 5.37 -19.09
CA GLU A 261 7.79 4.21 -18.84
C GLU A 261 7.59 3.58 -17.45
N LYS A 262 6.94 4.29 -16.53
CA LYS A 262 6.81 3.88 -15.11
C LYS A 262 8.18 3.62 -14.45
N LYS A 263 9.17 4.42 -14.81
CA LYS A 263 10.54 4.36 -14.30
C LYS A 263 11.07 5.75 -14.02
N ILE A 264 11.92 5.87 -13.01
CA ILE A 264 12.69 7.09 -12.74
C ILE A 264 14.16 6.88 -13.07
N PHE A 265 14.80 7.97 -13.48
CA PHE A 265 16.23 8.04 -13.74
C PHE A 265 16.82 9.09 -12.80
N PRO A 266 17.46 8.70 -11.69
CA PRO A 266 18.12 9.66 -10.79
C PRO A 266 19.21 10.47 -11.52
N LEU A 267 19.40 11.72 -11.13
CA LEU A 267 20.45 12.56 -11.71
C LEU A 267 21.82 11.91 -11.45
N GLY A 268 22.69 11.91 -12.45
CA GLY A 268 24.01 11.26 -12.39
C GLY A 268 23.98 9.74 -12.39
N GLY A 269 22.79 9.11 -12.37
CA GLY A 269 22.61 7.65 -12.38
C GLY A 269 22.26 7.12 -13.76
N GLY A 270 22.95 6.05 -14.20
CA GLY A 270 22.65 5.38 -15.48
C GLY A 270 21.55 4.31 -15.40
N ARG A 271 21.07 3.93 -14.22
CA ARG A 271 20.11 2.83 -14.03
C ARG A 271 18.70 3.34 -13.81
N ALA A 272 17.77 2.83 -14.62
CA ALA A 272 16.34 3.05 -14.44
C ALA A 272 15.81 2.29 -13.21
N ILE A 273 14.99 2.94 -12.40
CA ILE A 273 14.34 2.35 -11.23
C ILE A 273 12.84 2.27 -11.53
N PRO A 274 12.24 1.07 -11.58
CA PRO A 274 10.80 0.92 -11.80
C PRO A 274 10.03 1.47 -10.59
N ILE A 275 8.93 2.17 -10.87
CA ILE A 275 8.03 2.73 -9.85
C ILE A 275 6.57 2.47 -10.23
N ASP A 276 5.75 2.31 -9.21
CA ASP A 276 4.30 2.34 -9.31
C ASP A 276 3.77 3.51 -8.48
N VAL A 277 3.45 4.62 -9.15
CA VAL A 277 2.98 5.86 -8.51
C VAL A 277 1.78 6.40 -9.27
N ARG A 278 0.69 6.69 -8.55
CA ARG A 278 -0.44 7.43 -9.10
C ARG A 278 -0.14 8.92 -9.05
N ILE A 279 -0.36 9.62 -10.16
CA ILE A 279 -0.12 11.06 -10.23
C ILE A 279 -1.43 11.83 -10.09
N ILE A 280 -1.42 12.82 -9.20
CA ILE A 280 -2.45 13.84 -9.07
C ILE A 280 -1.74 15.17 -9.24
N ALA A 281 -2.12 15.95 -10.25
CA ALA A 281 -1.54 17.26 -10.54
C ALA A 281 -2.55 18.36 -10.26
N ALA A 282 -2.09 19.52 -9.83
CA ALA A 282 -2.96 20.68 -9.64
C ALA A 282 -2.34 21.95 -10.23
N THR A 283 -3.19 22.84 -10.69
CA THR A 283 -2.80 24.15 -11.19
C THR A 283 -3.91 25.19 -11.03
N ASN A 284 -3.52 26.44 -10.88
CA ASN A 284 -4.38 27.61 -11.00
C ASN A 284 -4.22 28.32 -12.35
N ASN A 285 -3.26 27.87 -13.18
CA ASN A 285 -2.97 28.44 -14.48
C ASN A 285 -3.73 27.71 -15.60
N ASN A 286 -4.02 28.40 -16.67
CA ASN A 286 -4.48 27.79 -17.90
C ASN A 286 -3.28 27.18 -18.65
N LEU A 287 -3.22 25.83 -18.68
CA LEU A 287 -2.11 25.10 -19.28
C LEU A 287 -2.07 25.23 -20.80
N GLU A 288 -3.21 25.36 -21.48
CA GLU A 288 -3.29 25.56 -22.91
C GLU A 288 -2.62 26.90 -23.31
N ASN A 289 -2.85 27.96 -22.53
CA ASN A 289 -2.18 29.24 -22.73
C ASN A 289 -0.67 29.14 -22.50
N LYS A 290 -0.23 28.37 -21.50
CA LYS A 290 1.22 28.10 -21.25
C LYS A 290 1.83 27.28 -22.39
N VAL A 291 1.10 26.37 -23.00
CA VAL A 291 1.56 25.61 -24.19
C VAL A 291 1.77 26.57 -25.37
N GLN A 292 0.81 27.50 -25.62
CA GLN A 292 0.93 28.48 -26.71
C GLN A 292 2.14 29.42 -26.53
N LYS A 293 2.52 29.70 -25.28
CA LYS A 293 3.71 30.53 -24.97
C LYS A 293 5.02 29.71 -24.96
N GLY A 294 4.97 28.41 -25.17
CA GLY A 294 6.15 27.51 -25.10
C GLY A 294 6.67 27.27 -23.68
N GLU A 295 5.90 27.59 -22.65
CA GLU A 295 6.25 27.41 -21.24
C GLU A 295 5.83 26.04 -20.69
N PHE A 296 4.93 25.35 -21.40
CA PHE A 296 4.46 24.01 -21.05
C PHE A 296 4.38 23.12 -22.30
N ARG A 297 4.74 21.85 -22.16
CA ARG A 297 4.75 20.90 -23.28
C ARG A 297 3.34 20.35 -23.55
N LEU A 298 2.96 20.33 -24.81
CA LEU A 298 1.67 19.79 -25.25
C LEU A 298 1.51 18.29 -24.98
N ASP A 299 2.60 17.51 -25.18
CA ASP A 299 2.60 16.08 -24.95
C ASP A 299 2.37 15.73 -23.46
N LEU A 300 3.00 16.49 -22.56
CA LEU A 300 2.79 16.34 -21.12
C LEU A 300 1.36 16.74 -20.72
N LEU A 301 0.81 17.82 -21.31
CA LEU A 301 -0.57 18.24 -21.05
C LEU A 301 -1.55 17.08 -21.36
N TYR A 302 -1.44 16.46 -22.54
CA TYR A 302 -2.32 15.34 -22.89
C TYR A 302 -2.17 14.14 -21.95
N ARG A 303 -0.98 13.90 -21.41
CA ARG A 303 -0.74 12.79 -20.48
C ARG A 303 -1.22 13.07 -19.07
N LEU A 304 -1.28 14.33 -18.67
CA LEU A 304 -1.84 14.77 -17.37
C LEU A 304 -3.36 14.90 -17.42
N ASN A 305 -3.92 15.36 -18.55
CA ASN A 305 -5.33 15.69 -18.73
C ASN A 305 -6.18 14.45 -19.11
N ILE A 306 -6.00 13.31 -18.38
CA ILE A 306 -6.80 12.11 -18.58
C ILE A 306 -8.16 12.26 -17.88
N PHE A 307 -8.15 12.78 -16.66
CA PHE A 307 -9.35 13.11 -15.91
C PHE A 307 -9.19 14.48 -15.26
N THR A 308 -10.09 15.40 -15.58
CA THR A 308 -10.00 16.77 -15.06
C THR A 308 -11.11 17.05 -14.06
N ILE A 309 -10.73 17.59 -12.91
CA ILE A 309 -11.65 18.10 -11.88
C ILE A 309 -11.49 19.61 -11.81
N ASN A 310 -12.57 20.34 -12.13
CA ASN A 310 -12.61 21.79 -12.03
C ASN A 310 -13.27 22.20 -10.71
N ILE A 311 -12.48 22.84 -9.84
CA ILE A 311 -12.98 23.31 -8.55
C ILE A 311 -13.55 24.73 -8.73
N PRO A 312 -14.83 24.96 -8.42
CA PRO A 312 -15.42 26.30 -8.51
C PRO A 312 -14.74 27.26 -7.52
N PRO A 313 -14.62 28.53 -7.85
CA PRO A 313 -14.13 29.55 -6.93
C PRO A 313 -15.08 29.71 -5.74
N LEU A 314 -14.57 30.18 -4.58
CA LEU A 314 -15.35 30.31 -3.35
C LEU A 314 -16.63 31.14 -3.51
N ARG A 315 -16.62 32.14 -4.37
CA ARG A 315 -17.79 32.99 -4.68
C ARG A 315 -18.93 32.27 -5.42
N GLU A 316 -18.70 31.05 -5.88
CA GLU A 316 -19.67 30.22 -6.62
C GLU A 316 -20.09 28.96 -5.86
N ARG A 317 -19.72 28.87 -4.58
CA ARG A 317 -20.03 27.73 -3.71
C ARG A 317 -21.22 27.97 -2.80
#